data_96cd3d8e5e0ecb00094a07892cf2179f
#
_entry.id   96cd3d8e5e0ecb00094a07892cf2179f
#
_cell.length_a   1.000
_cell.length_b   1.000
_cell.length_c   1.000
_cell.angle_alpha   90.00
_cell.angle_beta   90.00
_cell.angle_gamma   90.00
#
_symmetry.space_group_name_H-M   'P 1'
#
loop_
_entity.id
_entity.type
_entity.pdbx_description
1 polymer ?
#
loop_
_entity_poly.entity_id
_entity_poly.type
_entity_poly.pdbx_seq_one_letter_code
_entity_poly.pdbx_strand_id
1 'polypeptide(L)'
;MKVILLQDVKSLGKKGDVVDVNDGYARNFVLPKKLGVEANGKNMNDLKLQKANTEKIAKEQLEAAQAFAKEMESDEVIVSIKAGEGGRTFGSVSTKEIAEAYKKQCGKEIDKKKIQLPEAIKNFGVYEVAVKLHPKVTGTLKVKVTELK
;
A
#
# COMPACT_ATOMS: atom_id res chain seq x y z
N MET A 1 -2.79 17.38 -33.91
CA MET A 1 -2.61 15.92 -33.85
C MET A 1 -2.78 15.46 -32.41
N LYS A 2 -3.61 14.50 -32.16
CA LYS A 2 -3.78 13.95 -30.80
C LYS A 2 -2.77 12.84 -30.53
N VAL A 3 -2.16 12.89 -29.38
CA VAL A 3 -1.11 11.96 -28.95
C VAL A 3 -1.42 11.42 -27.57
N ILE A 4 -1.22 10.13 -27.38
CA ILE A 4 -1.32 9.47 -26.07
C ILE A 4 0.07 9.44 -25.45
N LEU A 5 0.22 10.04 -24.27
CA LEU A 5 1.50 10.09 -23.57
C LEU A 5 1.86 8.72 -22.96
N LEU A 6 3.07 8.26 -23.24
CA LEU A 6 3.65 7.04 -22.65
C LEU A 6 4.46 7.32 -21.38
N GLN A 7 4.80 8.59 -21.17
CA GLN A 7 5.57 9.05 -20.01
C GLN A 7 5.02 10.40 -19.54
N ASP A 8 5.34 10.76 -18.32
CA ASP A 8 5.00 12.07 -17.79
C ASP A 8 5.83 13.15 -18.50
N VAL A 9 5.16 14.09 -19.13
CA VAL A 9 5.77 15.24 -19.81
C VAL A 9 5.24 16.51 -19.17
N LYS A 10 6.10 17.27 -18.51
CA LYS A 10 5.71 18.48 -17.77
C LYS A 10 4.95 19.51 -18.62
N SER A 11 5.30 19.62 -19.91
CA SER A 11 4.68 20.57 -20.83
C SER A 11 3.36 20.07 -21.44
N LEU A 12 3.08 18.78 -21.39
CA LEU A 12 1.95 18.16 -22.07
C LEU A 12 0.95 17.50 -21.11
N GLY A 13 1.43 16.76 -20.13
CA GLY A 13 0.57 16.04 -19.19
C GLY A 13 1.24 14.79 -18.62
N LYS A 14 0.43 13.92 -18.03
CA LYS A 14 0.89 12.68 -17.41
C LYS A 14 0.78 11.49 -18.36
N LYS A 15 1.46 10.42 -17.99
CA LYS A 15 1.36 9.14 -18.69
C LYS A 15 -0.10 8.69 -18.82
N GLY A 16 -0.50 8.36 -20.05
CA GLY A 16 -1.85 7.93 -20.37
C GLY A 16 -2.82 9.05 -20.73
N ASP A 17 -2.39 10.30 -20.66
CA ASP A 17 -3.20 11.43 -21.10
C ASP A 17 -3.19 11.56 -22.62
N VAL A 18 -4.34 11.94 -23.18
CA VAL A 18 -4.48 12.28 -24.59
C VAL A 18 -4.38 13.80 -24.71
N VAL A 19 -3.37 14.26 -25.42
CA VAL A 19 -3.10 15.68 -25.60
C VAL A 19 -3.10 16.04 -27.08
N ASP A 20 -3.54 17.28 -27.38
CA ASP A 20 -3.49 17.81 -28.72
C ASP A 20 -2.22 18.67 -28.89
N VAL A 21 -1.39 18.28 -29.85
CA VAL A 21 -0.11 18.95 -30.15
C VAL A 21 0.00 19.23 -31.62
N ASN A 22 0.86 20.20 -31.98
CA ASN A 22 1.13 20.47 -33.38
C ASN A 22 1.79 19.27 -34.05
N ASP A 23 1.42 18.99 -35.27
CA ASP A 23 1.96 17.86 -36.06
C ASP A 23 3.48 17.85 -36.11
N GLY A 24 4.09 19.01 -36.31
CA GLY A 24 5.55 19.14 -36.30
C GLY A 24 6.18 18.79 -34.97
N TYR A 25 5.60 19.24 -33.88
CA TYR A 25 6.06 18.93 -32.54
C TYR A 25 5.91 17.43 -32.22
N ALA A 26 4.77 16.86 -32.56
CA ALA A 26 4.52 15.44 -32.36
C ALA A 26 5.53 14.58 -33.14
N ARG A 27 5.71 14.85 -34.41
CA ARG A 27 6.61 14.10 -35.31
C ARG A 27 8.09 14.28 -34.99
N ASN A 28 8.49 15.46 -34.56
CA ASN A 28 9.91 15.80 -34.34
C ASN A 28 10.36 15.56 -32.88
N PHE A 29 9.46 15.60 -31.92
CA PHE A 29 9.78 15.53 -30.49
C PHE A 29 9.14 14.34 -29.80
N VAL A 30 7.81 14.21 -29.88
CA VAL A 30 7.05 13.20 -29.10
C VAL A 30 7.31 11.79 -29.64
N LEU A 31 7.15 11.58 -30.92
CA LEU A 31 7.30 10.27 -31.54
C LEU A 31 8.75 9.75 -31.56
N PRO A 32 9.77 10.52 -31.99
CA PRO A 32 11.16 10.06 -31.97
C PRO A 32 11.72 9.76 -30.58
N LYS A 33 11.31 10.54 -29.59
CA LYS A 33 11.71 10.34 -28.18
C LYS A 33 10.86 9.30 -27.44
N LYS A 34 9.89 8.70 -28.12
CA LYS A 34 8.96 7.71 -27.53
C LYS A 34 8.23 8.24 -26.28
N LEU A 35 7.97 9.54 -26.25
CA LEU A 35 7.20 10.17 -25.17
C LEU A 35 5.71 9.90 -25.28
N GLY A 36 5.24 9.63 -26.49
CA GLY A 36 3.85 9.30 -26.77
C GLY A 36 3.69 8.60 -28.11
N VAL A 37 2.47 8.18 -28.39
CA VAL A 37 2.08 7.55 -29.66
C VAL A 37 0.87 8.27 -30.24
N GLU A 38 0.69 8.16 -31.54
CA GLU A 38 -0.47 8.76 -32.20
C GLU A 38 -1.78 8.19 -31.64
N ALA A 39 -2.73 9.07 -31.32
CA ALA A 39 -4.04 8.69 -30.83
C ALA A 39 -4.95 8.22 -32.00
N ASN A 40 -4.67 7.05 -32.53
CA ASN A 40 -5.54 6.39 -33.50
C ASN A 40 -6.55 5.45 -32.80
N GLY A 41 -7.50 4.88 -33.55
CA GLY A 41 -8.52 4.00 -32.98
C GLY A 41 -7.97 2.81 -32.19
N LYS A 42 -6.90 2.20 -32.69
CA LYS A 42 -6.24 1.06 -32.04
C LYS A 42 -5.58 1.48 -30.72
N ASN A 43 -4.78 2.55 -30.74
CA ASN A 43 -4.10 3.04 -29.55
C ASN A 43 -5.06 3.57 -28.50
N MET A 44 -6.15 4.21 -28.90
CA MET A 44 -7.22 4.64 -28.00
C MET A 44 -7.93 3.46 -27.34
N ASN A 45 -8.17 2.40 -28.09
CA ASN A 45 -8.79 1.18 -27.56
C ASN A 45 -7.86 0.48 -26.57
N ASP A 46 -6.57 0.36 -26.87
CA ASP A 46 -5.56 -0.18 -25.98
C ASP A 46 -5.47 0.62 -24.68
N LEU A 47 -5.53 1.95 -24.77
CA LEU A 47 -5.54 2.83 -23.60
C LEU A 47 -6.77 2.59 -22.71
N LYS A 48 -7.95 2.46 -23.31
CA LYS A 48 -9.18 2.13 -22.57
C LYS A 48 -9.07 0.79 -21.86
N LEU A 49 -8.56 -0.23 -22.51
CA LEU A 49 -8.34 -1.54 -21.93
C LEU A 49 -7.34 -1.50 -20.77
N GLN A 50 -6.23 -0.77 -20.93
CA GLN A 50 -5.26 -0.60 -19.86
C GLN A 50 -5.84 0.13 -18.65
N LYS A 51 -6.58 1.22 -18.88
CA LYS A 51 -7.26 1.95 -17.80
C LYS A 51 -8.29 1.08 -17.08
N ALA A 52 -9.12 0.35 -17.83
CA ALA A 52 -10.10 -0.56 -17.25
C ALA A 52 -9.43 -1.66 -16.41
N ASN A 53 -8.35 -2.27 -16.91
CA ASN A 53 -7.58 -3.26 -16.17
C ASN A 53 -6.94 -2.68 -14.91
N THR A 54 -6.36 -1.48 -15.00
CA THR A 54 -5.75 -0.81 -13.85
C THR A 54 -6.79 -0.50 -12.77
N GLU A 55 -7.94 0.03 -13.16
CA GLU A 55 -9.06 0.29 -12.24
C GLU A 55 -9.59 -0.99 -11.60
N LYS A 56 -9.73 -2.06 -12.39
CA LYS A 56 -10.17 -3.37 -11.88
C LYS A 56 -9.18 -3.94 -10.86
N ILE A 57 -7.89 -3.92 -11.16
CA ILE A 57 -6.84 -4.39 -10.25
C ILE A 57 -6.83 -3.54 -8.98
N ALA A 58 -6.92 -2.22 -9.10
CA ALA A 58 -6.97 -1.32 -7.94
C ALA A 58 -8.19 -1.60 -7.06
N LYS A 59 -9.36 -1.85 -7.67
CA LYS A 59 -10.58 -2.20 -6.95
C LYS A 59 -10.47 -3.55 -6.26
N GLU A 60 -9.93 -4.56 -6.93
CA GLU A 60 -9.69 -5.89 -6.34
C GLU A 60 -8.73 -5.81 -5.15
N GLN A 61 -7.64 -5.04 -5.27
CA GLN A 61 -6.71 -4.80 -4.18
C GLN A 61 -7.36 -4.07 -3.01
N LEU A 62 -8.21 -3.09 -3.29
CA LEU A 62 -8.95 -2.37 -2.27
C LEU A 62 -9.91 -3.30 -1.51
N GLU A 63 -10.68 -4.10 -2.22
CA GLU A 63 -11.60 -5.09 -1.62
C GLU A 63 -10.85 -6.14 -0.80
N ALA A 64 -9.74 -6.66 -1.31
CA ALA A 64 -8.88 -7.58 -0.59
C ALA A 64 -8.31 -6.95 0.70
N ALA A 65 -7.87 -5.70 0.63
CA ALA A 65 -7.38 -4.96 1.78
C ALA A 65 -8.48 -4.74 2.83
N GLN A 66 -9.70 -4.41 2.40
CA GLN A 66 -10.85 -4.25 3.30
C GLN A 66 -11.23 -5.56 3.99
N ALA A 67 -11.26 -6.67 3.25
CA ALA A 67 -11.52 -8.00 3.82
C ALA A 67 -10.44 -8.39 4.84
N PHE A 68 -9.18 -8.15 4.50
CA PHE A 68 -8.07 -8.42 5.40
C PHE A 68 -8.11 -7.55 6.66
N ALA A 69 -8.49 -6.28 6.53
CA ALA A 69 -8.68 -5.39 7.67
C ALA A 69 -9.76 -5.88 8.63
N LYS A 70 -10.87 -6.38 8.09
CA LYS A 70 -11.96 -6.97 8.90
C LYS A 70 -11.51 -8.23 9.62
N GLU A 71 -10.79 -9.11 8.95
CA GLU A 71 -10.20 -10.30 9.58
C GLU A 71 -9.22 -9.90 10.68
N MET A 72 -8.39 -8.91 10.43
CA MET A 72 -7.41 -8.41 11.38
C MET A 72 -8.04 -7.80 12.64
N GLU A 73 -9.17 -7.13 12.52
CA GLU A 73 -9.92 -6.60 13.68
C GLU A 73 -10.42 -7.72 14.62
N SER A 74 -10.70 -8.88 14.05
CA SER A 74 -11.12 -10.08 14.81
C SER A 74 -9.92 -10.85 15.36
N ASP A 75 -8.73 -10.64 14.82
CA ASP A 75 -7.52 -11.32 15.25
C ASP A 75 -6.89 -10.61 16.45
N GLU A 76 -6.45 -11.39 17.41
CA GLU A 76 -5.72 -10.90 18.59
C GLU A 76 -4.32 -11.51 18.57
N VAL A 77 -3.31 -10.67 18.64
CA VAL A 77 -1.91 -11.11 18.69
C VAL A 77 -1.40 -11.01 20.12
N ILE A 78 -0.88 -12.11 20.63
CA ILE A 78 -0.29 -12.17 21.96
C ILE A 78 1.23 -12.07 21.83
N VAL A 79 1.79 -11.02 22.39
CA VAL A 79 3.23 -10.80 22.45
C VAL A 79 3.68 -10.92 23.91
N SER A 80 4.62 -11.81 24.17
CA SER A 80 5.19 -12.00 25.51
C SER A 80 6.52 -11.29 25.61
N ILE A 81 6.68 -10.48 26.65
CA ILE A 81 7.93 -9.78 26.95
C ILE A 81 8.32 -10.03 28.40
N LYS A 82 9.61 -10.01 28.69
CA LYS A 82 10.11 -10.20 30.04
C LYS A 82 9.74 -8.99 30.93
N ALA A 83 9.24 -9.27 32.10
CA ALA A 83 9.00 -8.24 33.10
C ALA A 83 10.30 -7.86 33.80
N GLY A 84 10.52 -6.55 33.96
CA GLY A 84 11.55 -6.00 34.79
C GLY A 84 11.04 -5.70 36.20
N GLU A 85 11.92 -5.25 37.08
CA GLU A 85 11.54 -4.79 38.42
C GLU A 85 10.60 -3.59 38.37
N GLY A 86 9.61 -3.57 39.27
CA GLY A 86 8.67 -2.44 39.40
C GLY A 86 7.54 -2.39 38.37
N GLY A 87 7.22 -3.53 37.73
CA GLY A 87 6.12 -3.61 36.73
C GLY A 87 6.47 -3.02 35.37
N ARG A 88 7.72 -2.65 35.16
CA ARG A 88 8.23 -2.21 33.84
C ARG A 88 8.66 -3.42 33.02
N THR A 89 8.47 -3.34 31.71
CA THR A 89 8.92 -4.41 30.80
C THR A 89 10.42 -4.29 30.52
N PHE A 90 11.07 -5.44 30.45
CA PHE A 90 12.46 -5.52 30.01
C PHE A 90 12.48 -5.53 28.47
N GLY A 91 12.70 -4.39 27.87
CA GLY A 91 12.59 -4.18 26.45
C GLY A 91 11.25 -3.54 26.04
N SER A 92 11.06 -3.40 24.77
CA SER A 92 9.86 -2.79 24.19
C SER A 92 9.34 -3.63 23.02
N VAL A 93 8.03 -3.67 22.86
CA VAL A 93 7.42 -4.32 21.70
C VAL A 93 7.52 -3.38 20.51
N SER A 94 8.29 -3.78 19.51
CA SER A 94 8.46 -3.06 18.27
C SER A 94 7.52 -3.59 17.18
N THR A 95 7.40 -2.84 16.10
CA THR A 95 6.63 -3.26 14.92
C THR A 95 7.12 -4.59 14.35
N LYS A 96 8.40 -4.88 14.48
CA LYS A 96 9.00 -6.14 14.04
C LYS A 96 8.46 -7.32 14.86
N GLU A 97 8.42 -7.19 16.18
CA GLU A 97 7.92 -8.23 17.07
C GLU A 97 6.43 -8.50 16.87
N ILE A 98 5.65 -7.44 16.64
CA ILE A 98 4.23 -7.56 16.30
C ILE A 98 4.05 -8.32 14.98
N ALA A 99 4.81 -7.98 13.95
CA ALA A 99 4.75 -8.65 12.66
C ALA A 99 5.14 -10.14 12.76
N GLU A 100 6.20 -10.44 13.50
CA GLU A 100 6.64 -11.83 13.72
C GLU A 100 5.63 -12.65 14.52
N ALA A 101 5.07 -12.07 15.56
CA ALA A 101 4.04 -12.72 16.38
C ALA A 101 2.77 -12.97 15.56
N TYR A 102 2.34 -12.01 14.77
CA TYR A 102 1.19 -12.17 13.89
C TYR A 102 1.41 -13.28 12.86
N LYS A 103 2.57 -13.33 12.25
CA LYS A 103 2.94 -14.40 11.32
C LYS A 103 2.93 -15.78 11.98
N LYS A 104 3.43 -15.89 13.22
CA LYS A 104 3.46 -17.16 13.98
C LYS A 104 2.07 -17.61 14.42
N GLN A 105 1.22 -16.70 14.84
CA GLN A 105 -0.10 -17.01 15.41
C GLN A 105 -1.19 -17.13 14.36
N CYS A 106 -1.23 -16.23 13.40
CA CYS A 106 -2.26 -16.17 12.35
C CYS A 106 -1.78 -16.73 11.01
N GLY A 107 -0.48 -16.98 10.85
CA GLY A 107 0.09 -17.49 9.61
C GLY A 107 0.10 -16.48 8.47
N LYS A 108 -0.23 -15.22 8.76
CA LYS A 108 -0.29 -14.13 7.79
C LYS A 108 0.92 -13.22 7.96
N GLU A 109 1.50 -12.80 6.86
CA GLU A 109 2.66 -11.89 6.87
C GLU A 109 2.22 -10.44 6.69
N ILE A 110 2.67 -9.59 7.60
CA ILE A 110 2.47 -8.15 7.55
C ILE A 110 3.84 -7.47 7.48
N ASP A 111 3.96 -6.47 6.60
CA ASP A 111 5.15 -5.65 6.54
C ASP A 111 5.22 -4.74 7.79
N LYS A 112 6.35 -4.79 8.50
CA LYS A 112 6.63 -3.92 9.65
C LYS A 112 6.49 -2.44 9.35
N LYS A 113 6.72 -2.04 8.09
CA LYS A 113 6.57 -0.65 7.64
C LYS A 113 5.10 -0.20 7.53
N LYS A 114 4.20 -1.15 7.37
CA LYS A 114 2.76 -0.88 7.31
C LYS A 114 2.12 -0.73 8.69
N ILE A 115 2.78 -1.26 9.71
CA ILE A 115 2.33 -1.14 11.10
C ILE A 115 2.64 0.27 11.61
N GLN A 116 1.60 1.01 11.97
CA GLN A 116 1.73 2.35 12.53
C GLN A 116 1.75 2.28 14.05
N LEU A 117 2.94 2.22 14.61
CA LEU A 117 3.15 2.24 16.05
C LEU A 117 3.88 3.55 16.41
N PRO A 118 3.19 4.52 17.01
CA PRO A 118 3.80 5.81 17.35
C PRO A 118 4.92 5.68 18.38
N GLU A 119 4.75 4.78 19.33
CA GLU A 119 5.76 4.48 20.34
C GLU A 119 5.84 2.97 20.59
N ALA A 120 7.03 2.50 20.93
CA ALA A 120 7.20 1.11 21.31
C ALA A 120 6.42 0.83 22.62
N ILE A 121 5.73 -0.30 22.67
CA ILE A 121 4.92 -0.70 23.81
C ILE A 121 5.85 -1.15 24.95
N LYS A 122 5.75 -0.49 26.07
CA LYS A 122 6.59 -0.77 27.25
C LYS A 122 5.81 -1.32 28.45
N ASN A 123 4.50 -1.32 28.37
CA ASN A 123 3.62 -1.79 29.43
C ASN A 123 2.82 -3.01 29.00
N PHE A 124 2.39 -3.80 29.99
CA PHE A 124 1.46 -4.91 29.73
C PHE A 124 0.06 -4.39 29.48
N GLY A 125 -0.69 -5.09 28.66
CA GLY A 125 -2.07 -4.76 28.38
C GLY A 125 -2.45 -5.03 26.92
N VAL A 126 -3.66 -4.61 26.59
CA VAL A 126 -4.18 -4.71 25.22
C VAL A 126 -4.02 -3.34 24.54
N TYR A 127 -3.40 -3.36 23.39
CA TYR A 127 -3.17 -2.16 22.57
C TYR A 127 -3.76 -2.36 21.19
N GLU A 128 -4.34 -1.32 20.64
CA GLU A 128 -4.81 -1.29 19.28
C GLU A 128 -3.76 -0.62 18.40
N VAL A 129 -3.29 -1.34 17.40
CA VAL A 129 -2.26 -0.89 16.48
C VAL A 129 -2.85 -0.75 15.10
N ALA A 130 -2.74 0.44 14.52
CA ALA A 130 -3.18 0.67 13.17
C ALA A 130 -2.20 0.06 12.17
N VAL A 131 -2.72 -0.68 11.20
CA VAL A 131 -1.95 -1.27 10.12
C VAL A 131 -2.46 -0.75 8.79
N LYS A 132 -1.61 -0.08 8.05
CA LYS A 132 -1.95 0.47 6.74
C LYS A 132 -1.81 -0.60 5.67
N LEU A 133 -2.91 -1.22 5.30
CA LEU A 133 -2.95 -2.28 4.29
C LEU A 133 -2.98 -1.73 2.86
N HIS A 134 -3.66 -0.61 2.68
CA HIS A 134 -3.83 0.07 1.41
C HIS A 134 -3.84 1.59 1.66
N PRO A 135 -3.45 2.45 0.70
CA PRO A 135 -3.52 3.91 0.88
C PRO A 135 -4.90 4.44 1.32
N LYS A 136 -5.96 3.68 1.02
CA LYS A 136 -7.35 4.01 1.39
C LYS A 136 -7.91 3.13 2.51
N VAL A 137 -7.21 2.08 2.93
CA VAL A 137 -7.68 1.12 3.94
C VAL A 137 -6.66 1.00 5.06
N THR A 138 -7.11 1.24 6.27
CA THR A 138 -6.33 1.04 7.49
C THR A 138 -7.07 0.03 8.36
N GLY A 139 -6.38 -1.05 8.71
CA GLY A 139 -6.88 -2.06 9.65
C GLY A 139 -6.41 -1.77 11.08
N THR A 140 -7.14 -2.26 12.06
CA THR A 140 -6.75 -2.20 13.47
C THR A 140 -6.44 -3.61 13.95
N LEU A 141 -5.26 -3.80 14.49
CA LEU A 141 -4.80 -5.07 15.07
C LEU A 141 -4.76 -4.94 16.58
N LYS A 142 -5.41 -5.88 17.26
CA LYS A 142 -5.33 -5.95 18.71
C LYS A 142 -4.07 -6.71 19.13
N VAL A 143 -3.24 -6.05 19.90
CA VAL A 143 -2.00 -6.63 20.43
C VAL A 143 -2.10 -6.73 21.93
N LYS A 144 -2.06 -7.95 22.43
CA LYS A 144 -2.05 -8.22 23.86
C LYS A 144 -0.62 -8.49 24.32
N VAL A 145 -0.16 -7.63 25.18
CA VAL A 145 1.18 -7.76 25.75
C VAL A 145 1.08 -8.45 27.10
N THR A 146 1.74 -9.59 27.22
CA THR A 146 1.74 -10.42 28.43
C THR A 146 3.18 -10.59 28.95
N GLU A 147 3.27 -11.01 30.20
CA GLU A 147 4.55 -11.34 30.80
C GLU A 147 5.06 -12.67 30.28
N LEU A 148 6.32 -12.70 29.89
CA LEU A 148 7.02 -13.94 29.54
C LEU A 148 7.48 -14.61 30.84
N LYS A 149 6.90 -15.77 31.10
CA LYS A 149 7.32 -16.61 32.22
C LYS A 149 8.52 -17.51 31.87
#